data_79884ecb88146a7ff863752e751ba9f7
#
_entry.id   79884ecb88146a7ff863752e751ba9f7
#
_cell.length_a   1.000
_cell.length_b   1.000
_cell.length_c   1.000
_cell.angle_alpha   90.00
_cell.angle_beta   90.00
_cell.angle_gamma   90.00
#
_symmetry.space_group_name_H-M   'P 1'
#
loop_
_entity.id
_entity.type
_entity.pdbx_description
1 polymer ?
#
loop_
_entity_poly.entity_id
_entity_poly.type
_entity_poly.pdbx_seq_one_letter_code
_entity_poly.pdbx_strand_id
1 'polypeptide(L)'
;MRWIGQTNVLSIRPYRSEDRDGLFKIAGDTAFFGEPIEIYLEDRRIFLDAFYAYYTDYEPEHSWVATANDEVVGFLTGCVDSARKDKIVNKHINPRILLRLLTGYYRVGPKARRYLWRMWKSRRKHLYPSVNLEEYPAHLHINVDKKWRGNGIGIRLMKVYLDQLTY
;
A
#
# COMPACT_ATOMS: atom_id res chain seq x y z
N MET A 1 -10.11 32.13 -28.59
CA MET A 1 -10.37 31.45 -27.32
C MET A 1 -9.13 30.67 -26.96
N ARG A 2 -8.32 31.12 -26.01
CA ARG A 2 -7.02 30.54 -25.63
C ARG A 2 -7.28 29.46 -24.62
N TRP A 3 -7.09 28.20 -24.97
CA TRP A 3 -7.01 27.11 -24.01
C TRP A 3 -5.70 27.27 -23.24
N ILE A 4 -5.81 27.79 -22.01
CA ILE A 4 -4.71 27.75 -21.05
C ILE A 4 -4.70 26.31 -20.56
N GLY A 5 -3.87 25.47 -21.17
CA GLY A 5 -3.60 24.13 -20.65
C GLY A 5 -3.00 24.28 -19.25
N GLN A 6 -3.73 23.83 -18.24
CA GLN A 6 -3.14 23.59 -16.91
C GLN A 6 -2.04 22.57 -17.13
N THR A 7 -0.79 23.01 -17.09
CA THR A 7 0.36 22.13 -17.00
C THR A 7 0.26 21.42 -15.66
N ASN A 8 -0.25 20.18 -15.67
CA ASN A 8 -0.23 19.33 -14.48
C ASN A 8 1.24 19.18 -14.04
N VAL A 9 1.64 19.89 -13.01
CA VAL A 9 2.99 19.80 -12.46
C VAL A 9 3.09 18.48 -11.71
N LEU A 10 3.68 17.49 -12.37
CA LEU A 10 3.94 16.18 -11.78
C LEU A 10 5.21 16.26 -10.93
N SER A 11 5.09 16.06 -9.63
CA SER A 11 6.18 16.03 -8.66
C SER A 11 6.32 14.64 -8.02
N ILE A 12 7.56 14.25 -7.70
CA ILE A 12 7.82 13.08 -6.85
C ILE A 12 8.59 13.57 -5.64
N ARG A 13 8.11 13.18 -4.46
CA ARG A 13 8.69 13.61 -3.18
C ARG A 13 8.50 12.53 -2.10
N PRO A 14 9.26 12.59 -1.00
CA PRO A 14 9.01 11.75 0.16
C PRO A 14 7.55 11.88 0.65
N TYR A 15 7.03 10.79 1.15
CA TYR A 15 5.72 10.73 1.79
C TYR A 15 5.66 11.65 3.02
N ARG A 16 4.49 12.22 3.27
CA ARG A 16 4.14 13.00 4.46
C ARG A 16 2.83 12.48 5.04
N SER A 17 2.57 12.75 6.31
CA SER A 17 1.34 12.29 6.99
C SER A 17 0.05 12.74 6.32
N GLU A 18 0.04 13.93 5.71
CA GLU A 18 -1.11 14.46 4.96
C GLU A 18 -1.41 13.68 3.67
N ASP A 19 -0.46 12.93 3.14
CA ASP A 19 -0.64 12.12 1.92
C ASP A 19 -1.38 10.80 2.18
N ARG A 20 -1.58 10.46 3.46
CA ARG A 20 -2.10 9.15 3.87
C ARG A 20 -3.41 8.80 3.19
N ASP A 21 -4.35 9.71 3.18
CA ASP A 21 -5.68 9.47 2.60
C ASP A 21 -5.61 9.27 1.09
N GLY A 22 -4.78 10.05 0.39
CA GLY A 22 -4.52 9.89 -1.03
C GLY A 22 -3.85 8.58 -1.37
N LEU A 23 -2.82 8.19 -0.60
CA LEU A 23 -2.14 6.91 -0.72
C LEU A 23 -3.13 5.75 -0.49
N PHE A 24 -3.90 5.80 0.59
CA PHE A 24 -4.89 4.79 0.95
C PHE A 24 -6.00 4.66 -0.09
N LYS A 25 -6.43 5.78 -0.68
CA LYS A 25 -7.39 5.77 -1.77
C LYS A 25 -6.85 4.98 -2.96
N ILE A 26 -5.63 5.30 -3.45
CA ILE A 26 -5.03 4.60 -4.59
C ILE A 26 -4.78 3.13 -4.26
N ALA A 27 -4.28 2.83 -3.06
CA ALA A 27 -4.03 1.46 -2.61
C ALA A 27 -5.32 0.62 -2.65
N GLY A 28 -6.43 1.15 -2.16
CA GLY A 28 -7.72 0.47 -2.21
C GLY A 28 -8.29 0.34 -3.62
N ASP A 29 -8.16 1.38 -4.43
CA ASP A 29 -8.70 1.44 -5.79
C ASP A 29 -7.93 0.54 -6.79
N THR A 30 -6.72 0.10 -6.43
CA THR A 30 -5.82 -0.68 -7.32
C THR A 30 -5.34 -2.00 -6.70
N ALA A 31 -5.97 -2.44 -5.62
CA ALA A 31 -5.51 -3.55 -4.77
C ALA A 31 -5.39 -4.90 -5.48
N PHE A 32 -6.25 -5.19 -6.44
CA PHE A 32 -6.30 -6.47 -7.13
C PHE A 32 -6.11 -6.30 -8.65
N PHE A 33 -4.87 -6.45 -9.10
CA PHE A 33 -4.52 -6.31 -10.52
C PHE A 33 -5.05 -5.02 -11.16
N GLY A 34 -5.15 -3.96 -10.33
CA GLY A 34 -5.64 -2.66 -10.77
C GLY A 34 -7.14 -2.44 -10.57
N GLU A 35 -7.86 -3.38 -9.92
CA GLU A 35 -9.27 -3.27 -9.57
C GLU A 35 -9.45 -2.98 -8.06
N PRO A 36 -10.59 -2.35 -7.67
CA PRO A 36 -10.85 -1.99 -6.29
C PRO A 36 -10.96 -3.19 -5.34
N ILE A 37 -10.50 -3.01 -4.11
CA ILE A 37 -10.56 -4.04 -3.05
C ILE A 37 -11.99 -4.46 -2.70
N GLU A 38 -12.99 -3.62 -2.97
CA GLU A 38 -14.40 -3.88 -2.71
C GLU A 38 -14.95 -5.09 -3.46
N ILE A 39 -14.24 -5.61 -4.45
CA ILE A 39 -14.55 -6.90 -5.06
C ILE A 39 -14.48 -8.03 -4.01
N TYR A 40 -13.57 -7.92 -3.04
CA TYR A 40 -13.26 -8.97 -2.05
C TYR A 40 -13.63 -8.61 -0.62
N LEU A 41 -13.78 -7.33 -0.29
CA LEU A 41 -14.07 -6.84 1.06
C LEU A 41 -15.21 -5.83 1.01
N GLU A 42 -16.10 -5.85 2.01
CA GLU A 42 -17.12 -4.80 2.18
C GLU A 42 -16.53 -3.52 2.78
N ASP A 43 -15.38 -3.61 3.42
CA ASP A 43 -14.71 -2.49 4.07
C ASP A 43 -13.22 -2.47 3.72
N ARG A 44 -12.83 -1.49 2.90
CA ARG A 44 -11.44 -1.33 2.46
C ARG A 44 -10.46 -1.07 3.60
N ARG A 45 -10.95 -0.55 4.75
CA ARG A 45 -10.10 -0.24 5.90
C ARG A 45 -9.38 -1.48 6.45
N ILE A 46 -10.00 -2.67 6.35
CA ILE A 46 -9.36 -3.93 6.75
C ILE A 46 -8.07 -4.15 5.94
N PHE A 47 -8.15 -3.96 4.62
CA PHE A 47 -7.01 -4.11 3.72
C PHE A 47 -5.94 -3.05 3.97
N LEU A 48 -6.36 -1.79 4.09
CA LEU A 48 -5.44 -0.66 4.28
C LEU A 48 -4.68 -0.78 5.60
N ASP A 49 -5.38 -1.11 6.70
CA ASP A 49 -4.75 -1.32 8.00
C ASP A 49 -3.82 -2.54 8.01
N ALA A 50 -4.18 -3.62 7.31
CA ALA A 50 -3.38 -4.84 7.28
C ALA A 50 -2.12 -4.73 6.41
N PHE A 51 -2.19 -4.02 5.28
CA PHE A 51 -1.14 -4.02 4.28
C PHE A 51 -0.34 -2.72 4.20
N TYR A 52 -0.92 -1.57 4.56
CA TYR A 52 -0.29 -0.27 4.35
C TYR A 52 0.02 0.51 5.63
N ALA A 53 -0.65 0.22 6.77
CA ALA A 53 -0.40 0.94 8.01
C ALA A 53 1.05 0.82 8.51
N TYR A 54 1.75 -0.28 8.20
CA TYR A 54 3.16 -0.41 8.54
C TYR A 54 4.00 0.70 7.90
N TYR A 55 3.85 0.90 6.61
CA TYR A 55 4.66 1.85 5.84
C TYR A 55 4.37 3.31 6.17
N THR A 56 3.14 3.61 6.57
CA THR A 56 2.75 4.99 6.91
C THR A 56 3.02 5.34 8.37
N ASP A 57 2.99 4.35 9.28
CA ASP A 57 3.02 4.57 10.71
C ASP A 57 4.37 4.17 11.36
N TYR A 58 5.16 3.27 10.73
CA TYR A 58 6.37 2.70 11.33
C TYR A 58 7.64 2.84 10.47
N GLU A 59 7.50 3.00 9.15
CA GLU A 59 8.63 3.13 8.21
C GLU A 59 8.30 4.13 7.08
N PRO A 60 7.78 5.35 7.40
CA PRO A 60 7.40 6.33 6.40
C PRO A 60 8.57 6.89 5.59
N GLU A 61 9.79 6.83 6.12
CA GLU A 61 11.02 7.32 5.49
C GLU A 61 11.38 6.59 4.20
N HIS A 62 10.85 5.39 3.98
CA HIS A 62 11.02 4.61 2.74
C HIS A 62 9.78 4.66 1.84
N SER A 63 8.94 5.67 2.02
CA SER A 63 7.75 5.88 1.21
C SER A 63 7.83 7.16 0.39
N TRP A 64 7.37 7.09 -0.86
CA TRP A 64 7.41 8.17 -1.84
C TRP A 64 6.04 8.34 -2.49
N VAL A 65 5.67 9.58 -2.78
CA VAL A 65 4.43 9.90 -3.50
C VAL A 65 4.73 10.65 -4.79
N ALA A 66 3.93 10.37 -5.80
CA ALA A 66 3.80 11.20 -6.99
C ALA A 66 2.55 12.06 -6.83
N THR A 67 2.69 13.36 -6.98
CA THR A 67 1.57 14.31 -6.88
C THR A 67 1.37 15.05 -8.20
N ALA A 68 0.13 15.38 -8.52
CA ALA A 68 -0.25 16.25 -9.60
C ALA A 68 -1.26 17.27 -9.06
N ASN A 69 -0.94 18.56 -9.16
CA ASN A 69 -1.75 19.66 -8.56
C ASN A 69 -2.04 19.39 -7.06
N ASP A 70 -1.01 18.97 -6.31
CA ASP A 70 -1.05 18.62 -4.88
C ASP A 70 -1.88 17.36 -4.53
N GLU A 71 -2.53 16.72 -5.49
CA GLU A 71 -3.20 15.44 -5.26
C GLU A 71 -2.24 14.26 -5.47
N VAL A 72 -2.31 13.25 -4.60
CA VAL A 72 -1.55 12.01 -4.75
C VAL A 72 -2.11 11.21 -5.93
N VAL A 73 -1.28 10.94 -6.92
CA VAL A 73 -1.63 10.19 -8.15
C VAL A 73 -0.87 8.87 -8.28
N GLY A 74 0.08 8.63 -7.40
CA GLY A 74 0.82 7.37 -7.31
C GLY A 74 1.68 7.35 -6.07
N PHE A 75 2.12 6.17 -5.66
CA PHE A 75 3.00 6.01 -4.52
C PHE A 75 3.90 4.78 -4.68
N LEU A 76 4.98 4.78 -3.93
CA LEU A 76 5.81 3.63 -3.62
C LEU A 76 5.99 3.59 -2.10
N THR A 77 5.75 2.43 -1.50
CA THR A 77 6.08 2.16 -0.09
C THR A 77 7.11 1.06 -0.03
N GLY A 78 8.21 1.30 0.66
CA GLY A 78 9.31 0.37 0.82
C GLY A 78 9.45 -0.14 2.24
N CYS A 79 10.04 -1.31 2.36
CA CYS A 79 10.50 -1.90 3.62
C CYS A 79 11.91 -2.43 3.41
N VAL A 80 12.85 -2.04 4.25
CA VAL A 80 14.25 -2.47 4.15
C VAL A 80 14.55 -3.72 4.97
N ASP A 81 13.71 -4.03 5.96
CA ASP A 81 13.85 -5.22 6.82
C ASP A 81 12.48 -5.88 7.04
N SER A 82 12.17 -6.88 6.20
CA SER A 82 10.93 -7.65 6.26
C SER A 82 10.77 -8.43 7.57
N ALA A 83 11.87 -8.89 8.18
CA ALA A 83 11.82 -9.60 9.45
C ALA A 83 11.44 -8.67 10.60
N ARG A 84 11.97 -7.45 10.62
CA ARG A 84 11.56 -6.38 11.55
C ARG A 84 10.09 -6.01 11.34
N LYS A 85 9.67 -5.83 10.08
CA LYS A 85 8.27 -5.55 9.75
C LYS A 85 7.34 -6.61 10.31
N ASP A 86 7.64 -7.89 10.10
CA ASP A 86 6.80 -8.99 10.58
C ASP A 86 6.65 -8.98 12.11
N LYS A 87 7.72 -8.66 12.85
CA LYS A 87 7.67 -8.49 14.32
C LYS A 87 6.72 -7.36 14.72
N ILE A 88 6.83 -6.19 14.05
CA ILE A 88 5.98 -5.02 14.32
C ILE A 88 4.51 -5.31 13.96
N VAL A 89 4.27 -5.90 12.80
CA VAL A 89 2.92 -6.29 12.36
C VAL A 89 2.27 -7.24 13.37
N ASN A 90 2.99 -8.27 13.81
CA ASN A 90 2.47 -9.24 14.77
C ASN A 90 2.24 -8.63 16.16
N LYS A 91 3.10 -7.72 16.60
CA LYS A 91 3.04 -7.13 17.94
C LYS A 91 2.03 -5.96 18.05
N HIS A 92 1.88 -5.17 17.00
CA HIS A 92 1.13 -3.90 17.07
C HIS A 92 -0.06 -3.83 16.10
N ILE A 93 0.12 -4.24 14.84
CA ILE A 93 -0.92 -4.08 13.81
C ILE A 93 -1.99 -5.15 13.93
N ASN A 94 -1.60 -6.43 14.00
CA ASN A 94 -2.55 -7.54 14.09
C ASN A 94 -3.46 -7.46 15.34
N PRO A 95 -2.96 -7.17 16.56
CA PRO A 95 -3.82 -6.99 17.73
C PRO A 95 -4.79 -5.81 17.57
N ARG A 96 -4.34 -4.70 16.96
CA ARG A 96 -5.20 -3.54 16.68
C ARG A 96 -6.32 -3.90 15.69
N ILE A 97 -5.99 -4.64 14.64
CA ILE A 97 -7.00 -5.12 13.66
C ILE A 97 -7.99 -6.07 14.35
N LEU A 98 -7.51 -7.00 15.18
CA LEU A 98 -8.37 -7.92 15.90
C LEU A 98 -9.33 -7.15 16.84
N LEU A 99 -8.83 -6.19 17.61
CA LEU A 99 -9.67 -5.33 18.45
C LEU A 99 -10.74 -4.60 17.63
N ARG A 100 -10.37 -4.03 16.49
CA ARG A 100 -11.28 -3.34 15.58
C ARG A 100 -12.33 -4.28 14.98
N LEU A 101 -11.98 -5.54 14.71
CA LEU A 101 -12.93 -6.56 14.29
C LEU A 101 -13.94 -6.90 15.39
N LEU A 102 -13.45 -7.09 16.64
CA LEU A 102 -14.28 -7.44 17.80
C LEU A 102 -15.22 -6.30 18.23
N THR A 103 -14.79 -5.04 18.07
CA THR A 103 -15.58 -3.85 18.42
C THR A 103 -16.55 -3.41 17.33
N GLY A 104 -16.61 -4.14 16.19
CA GLY A 104 -17.48 -3.77 15.07
C GLY A 104 -17.05 -2.52 14.30
N TYR A 105 -15.79 -2.08 14.46
CA TYR A 105 -15.24 -0.94 13.72
C TYR A 105 -15.25 -1.16 12.21
N TYR A 106 -15.00 -2.41 11.77
CA TYR A 106 -15.07 -2.78 10.37
C TYR A 106 -16.40 -3.45 10.02
N ARG A 107 -16.89 -3.20 8.82
CA ARG A 107 -18.02 -3.96 8.26
C ARG A 107 -17.53 -5.29 7.72
N VAL A 108 -17.88 -6.38 8.39
CA VAL A 108 -17.49 -7.76 8.03
C VAL A 108 -18.70 -8.50 7.47
N GLY A 109 -18.81 -8.52 6.17
CA GLY A 109 -19.88 -9.22 5.45
C GLY A 109 -19.43 -10.56 4.84
N PRO A 110 -20.23 -11.15 3.95
CA PRO A 110 -19.95 -12.43 3.30
C PRO A 110 -18.64 -12.44 2.50
N LYS A 111 -18.29 -11.35 1.83
CA LYS A 111 -17.05 -11.24 1.04
C LYS A 111 -15.84 -11.32 1.97
N ALA A 112 -15.80 -10.49 3.04
CA ALA A 112 -14.70 -10.46 3.99
C ALA A 112 -14.51 -11.83 4.66
N ARG A 113 -15.60 -12.49 5.09
CA ARG A 113 -15.54 -13.83 5.68
C ARG A 113 -14.95 -14.86 4.72
N ARG A 114 -15.39 -14.83 3.44
CA ARG A 114 -14.85 -15.72 2.39
C ARG A 114 -13.37 -15.45 2.12
N TYR A 115 -12.99 -14.18 2.06
CA TYR A 115 -11.60 -13.76 1.85
C TYR A 115 -10.69 -14.22 3.00
N LEU A 116 -11.05 -13.93 4.26
CA LEU A 116 -10.31 -14.35 5.45
C LEU A 116 -10.19 -15.87 5.54
N TRP A 117 -11.25 -16.61 5.24
CA TRP A 117 -11.22 -18.08 5.20
C TRP A 117 -10.25 -18.62 4.15
N ARG A 118 -10.26 -18.02 2.94
CA ARG A 118 -9.32 -18.38 1.87
C ARG A 118 -7.89 -18.10 2.28
N MET A 119 -7.59 -16.94 2.86
CA MET A 119 -6.25 -16.60 3.35
C MET A 119 -5.78 -17.58 4.43
N TRP A 120 -6.63 -17.90 5.39
CA TRP A 120 -6.32 -18.88 6.43
C TRP A 120 -6.02 -20.25 5.84
N LYS A 121 -6.87 -20.74 4.92
CA LYS A 121 -6.67 -22.01 4.23
C LYS A 121 -5.35 -22.04 3.42
N SER A 122 -5.03 -20.95 2.74
CA SER A 122 -3.79 -20.83 1.94
C SER A 122 -2.54 -20.86 2.83
N ARG A 123 -2.58 -20.17 3.97
CA ARG A 123 -1.50 -20.23 4.97
C ARG A 123 -1.29 -21.65 5.51
N ARG A 124 -2.36 -22.34 5.90
CA ARG A 124 -2.25 -23.73 6.40
C ARG A 124 -1.74 -24.70 5.36
N LYS A 125 -1.97 -24.45 4.09
CA LYS A 125 -1.50 -25.29 2.98
C LYS A 125 -0.12 -24.87 2.45
N HIS A 126 0.54 -23.90 3.07
CA HIS A 126 1.83 -23.34 2.63
C HIS A 126 1.85 -22.98 1.14
N LEU A 127 0.74 -22.37 0.64
CA LEU A 127 0.61 -22.01 -0.77
C LEU A 127 1.37 -20.72 -1.14
N TYR A 128 1.88 -20.00 -0.14
CA TYR A 128 2.71 -18.83 -0.39
C TYR A 128 4.17 -19.25 -0.54
N PRO A 129 4.88 -18.77 -1.56
CA PRO A 129 6.30 -19.03 -1.68
C PRO A 129 7.05 -18.46 -0.46
N SER A 130 7.99 -19.23 0.06
CA SER A 130 8.92 -18.73 1.07
C SER A 130 10.04 -17.94 0.38
N VAL A 131 10.32 -16.74 0.89
CA VAL A 131 11.46 -15.93 0.46
C VAL A 131 12.55 -16.04 1.53
N ASN A 132 13.79 -16.23 1.10
CA ASN A 132 14.94 -16.15 2.01
C ASN A 132 15.15 -14.66 2.41
N LEU A 133 14.72 -14.28 3.62
CA LEU A 133 14.82 -12.90 4.10
C LEU A 133 16.24 -12.47 4.45
N GLU A 134 17.20 -13.41 4.57
CA GLU A 134 18.62 -13.06 4.73
C GLU A 134 19.21 -12.58 3.40
N GLU A 135 18.75 -13.14 2.29
CA GLU A 135 19.19 -12.77 0.94
C GLU A 135 18.37 -11.63 0.35
N TYR A 136 17.06 -11.61 0.62
CA TYR A 136 16.10 -10.62 0.11
C TYR A 136 15.34 -9.94 1.25
N PRO A 137 16.02 -9.12 2.09
CA PRO A 137 15.39 -8.51 3.26
C PRO A 137 14.38 -7.43 2.92
N ALA A 138 14.55 -6.77 1.77
CA ALA A 138 13.75 -5.62 1.37
C ALA A 138 12.62 -6.01 0.41
N HIS A 139 11.51 -5.26 0.45
CA HIS A 139 10.44 -5.34 -0.53
C HIS A 139 9.74 -3.98 -0.67
N LEU A 140 8.92 -3.86 -1.70
CA LEU A 140 8.17 -2.64 -1.97
C LEU A 140 6.77 -2.93 -2.53
N HIS A 141 5.90 -1.93 -2.42
CA HIS A 141 4.65 -1.83 -3.16
C HIS A 141 4.65 -0.55 -3.97
N ILE A 142 4.21 -0.62 -5.22
CA ILE A 142 4.12 0.53 -6.11
C ILE A 142 2.77 0.52 -6.81
N ASN A 143 2.04 1.63 -6.72
CA ASN A 143 0.72 1.78 -7.33
C ASN A 143 0.60 3.17 -7.96
N VAL A 144 -0.06 3.23 -9.12
CA VAL A 144 -0.35 4.47 -9.83
C VAL A 144 -1.84 4.48 -10.18
N ASP A 145 -2.50 5.61 -9.92
CA ASP A 145 -3.91 5.82 -10.30
C ASP A 145 -4.11 5.51 -11.77
N LYS A 146 -5.22 4.84 -12.10
CA LYS A 146 -5.52 4.35 -13.46
C LYS A 146 -5.43 5.45 -14.52
N LYS A 147 -5.85 6.68 -14.18
CA LYS A 147 -5.83 7.83 -15.09
C LYS A 147 -4.42 8.34 -15.41
N TRP A 148 -3.45 8.01 -14.54
CA TRP A 148 -2.07 8.49 -14.63
C TRP A 148 -1.08 7.43 -15.10
N ARG A 149 -1.56 6.22 -15.39
CA ARG A 149 -0.71 5.14 -15.94
C ARG A 149 -0.21 5.51 -17.34
N GLY A 150 0.92 4.93 -17.73
CA GLY A 150 1.55 5.24 -19.03
C GLY A 150 2.41 6.50 -19.06
N ASN A 151 2.44 7.31 -17.99
CA ASN A 151 3.21 8.56 -17.90
C ASN A 151 4.59 8.40 -17.23
N GLY A 152 5.10 7.18 -17.10
CA GLY A 152 6.41 6.91 -16.52
C GLY A 152 6.51 7.12 -14.99
N ILE A 153 5.39 7.35 -14.29
CA ILE A 153 5.37 7.64 -12.84
C ILE A 153 5.99 6.49 -12.05
N GLY A 154 5.63 5.24 -12.37
CA GLY A 154 6.16 4.07 -11.68
C GLY A 154 7.69 3.96 -11.80
N ILE A 155 8.24 4.21 -13.00
CA ILE A 155 9.70 4.20 -13.23
C ILE A 155 10.38 5.28 -12.38
N ARG A 156 9.81 6.48 -12.32
CA ARG A 156 10.37 7.59 -11.55
C ARG A 156 10.32 7.33 -10.04
N LEU A 157 9.22 6.75 -9.53
CA LEU A 157 9.10 6.32 -8.14
C LEU A 157 10.13 5.24 -7.80
N MET A 158 10.30 4.25 -8.69
CA MET A 158 11.30 3.19 -8.51
C MET A 158 12.72 3.76 -8.46
N LYS A 159 13.04 4.70 -9.37
CA LYS A 159 14.37 5.31 -9.41
C LYS A 159 14.72 5.99 -8.09
N VAL A 160 13.85 6.87 -7.56
CA VAL A 160 14.14 7.59 -6.30
C VAL A 160 14.28 6.64 -5.11
N TYR A 161 13.52 5.54 -5.10
CA TYR A 161 13.63 4.52 -4.06
C TYR A 161 14.95 3.74 -4.16
N LEU A 162 15.35 3.32 -5.35
CA LEU A 162 16.62 2.62 -5.55
C LEU A 162 17.81 3.53 -5.26
N ASP A 163 17.75 4.79 -5.66
CA ASP A 163 18.78 5.79 -5.33
C ASP A 163 18.92 5.93 -3.80
N GLN A 164 17.82 5.90 -3.04
CA GLN A 164 17.83 5.93 -1.56
C GLN A 164 18.51 4.69 -0.94
N LEU A 165 18.33 3.50 -1.53
CA LEU A 165 18.91 2.26 -0.98
C LEU A 165 20.41 2.11 -1.25
N THR A 166 20.98 2.88 -2.17
CA THR A 166 22.39 2.81 -2.57
C THR A 166 23.28 3.76 -1.78
N TYR A 167 22.72 4.60 -0.92
CA TYR A 167 23.42 5.50 0.01
C TYR A 167 23.31 5.00 1.45
#